data_9fcea977043bec775b3b958044889526
#
_entry.id   9fcea977043bec775b3b958044889526
#
_cell.length_a   1.000
_cell.length_b   1.000
_cell.length_c   1.000
_cell.angle_alpha   90.00
_cell.angle_beta   90.00
_cell.angle_gamma   90.00
#
_symmetry.space_group_name_H-M   'P 1'
#
loop_
_entity.id
_entity.type
_entity.pdbx_description
1 polymer ?
#
loop_
_entity_poly.entity_id
_entity_poly.type
_entity_poly.pdbx_seq_one_letter_code
_entity_poly.pdbx_strand_id
1 'polypeptide(L)'
;MPKASVKRLIECNKEQLVDLVLDIENYPKFIPYCLDAKIYEKKEERNLIIIIADLTIGKGPFKATYKSDVRFNKDTDTIQVTNIEGPLNHLDNKWVFLEKDSSTEISFDIDFEIKNKFLNIVMSKSFQYGLDRIADSFQKRANDLFKDK
;
A
#
# COMPACT_ATOMS: atom_id res chain seq x y z
N MET A 1 -9.06 13.03 -11.37
CA MET A 1 -8.72 11.69 -10.87
C MET A 1 -8.07 11.81 -9.50
N PRO A 2 -8.43 10.96 -8.54
CA PRO A 2 -7.85 11.05 -7.21
C PRO A 2 -6.35 10.78 -7.23
N LYS A 3 -5.61 11.72 -6.71
CA LYS A 3 -4.17 11.60 -6.49
C LYS A 3 -3.85 12.05 -5.10
N ALA A 4 -2.97 11.35 -4.43
CA ALA A 4 -2.50 11.74 -3.11
C ALA A 4 -1.10 11.23 -2.88
N SER A 5 -0.39 11.90 -1.99
CA SER A 5 0.93 11.47 -1.59
C SER A 5 1.14 11.74 -0.11
N VAL A 6 2.02 10.96 0.51
CA VAL A 6 2.35 11.11 1.91
C VAL A 6 3.80 10.70 2.11
N LYS A 7 4.46 11.38 3.07
CA LYS A 7 5.79 11.02 3.53
C LYS A 7 5.77 10.81 5.03
N ARG A 8 6.47 9.79 5.48
CA ARG A 8 6.61 9.51 6.92
C ARG A 8 8.02 9.04 7.23
N LEU A 9 8.54 9.47 8.35
CA LEU A 9 9.78 8.93 8.89
C LEU A 9 9.41 7.92 9.98
N ILE A 10 9.78 6.66 9.77
CA ILE A 10 9.41 5.57 10.66
C ILE A 10 10.67 5.00 11.31
N GLU A 11 10.64 4.83 12.64
CA GLU A 11 11.78 4.38 13.41
C GLU A 11 11.99 2.87 13.32
N CYS A 12 12.36 2.39 12.14
CA CYS A 12 12.78 1.01 11.94
C CYS A 12 13.68 0.96 10.71
N ASN A 13 14.41 -0.14 10.54
CA ASN A 13 15.28 -0.22 9.38
C ASN A 13 14.48 -0.48 8.10
N LYS A 14 15.11 -0.24 6.96
CA LYS A 14 14.48 -0.34 5.67
C LYS A 14 13.93 -1.75 5.40
N GLU A 15 14.71 -2.78 5.73
CA GLU A 15 14.31 -4.16 5.47
C GLU A 15 13.06 -4.54 6.26
N GLN A 16 12.98 -4.13 7.52
CA GLN A 16 11.79 -4.37 8.34
C GLN A 16 10.57 -3.67 7.74
N LEU A 17 10.73 -2.45 7.27
CA LEU A 17 9.63 -1.70 6.72
C LEU A 17 9.17 -2.26 5.36
N VAL A 18 10.11 -2.65 4.51
CA VAL A 18 9.78 -3.31 3.24
C VAL A 18 9.03 -4.60 3.50
N ASP A 19 9.49 -5.42 4.44
CA ASP A 19 8.81 -6.66 4.78
C ASP A 19 7.38 -6.41 5.27
N LEU A 20 7.19 -5.36 6.06
CA LEU A 20 5.85 -4.99 6.53
C LEU A 20 4.92 -4.61 5.38
N VAL A 21 5.42 -3.81 4.44
CA VAL A 21 4.61 -3.38 3.29
C VAL A 21 4.29 -4.53 2.35
N LEU A 22 5.21 -5.49 2.21
CA LEU A 22 4.98 -6.66 1.36
C LEU A 22 4.15 -7.76 2.04
N ASP A 23 3.91 -7.65 3.33
CA ASP A 23 3.12 -8.63 4.09
C ASP A 23 1.63 -8.34 3.92
N ILE A 24 1.17 -8.47 2.69
CA ILE A 24 -0.15 -8.02 2.26
C ILE A 24 -1.29 -8.75 2.97
N GLU A 25 -1.14 -10.04 3.24
CA GLU A 25 -2.21 -10.83 3.86
C GLU A 25 -2.51 -10.41 5.30
N ASN A 26 -1.64 -9.64 5.92
CA ASN A 26 -1.87 -9.10 7.26
C ASN A 26 -2.50 -7.70 7.25
N TYR A 27 -2.69 -7.10 6.08
CA TYR A 27 -3.27 -5.75 5.98
C TYR A 27 -4.62 -5.62 6.68
N PRO A 28 -5.55 -6.59 6.59
CA PRO A 28 -6.84 -6.44 7.29
C PRO A 28 -6.73 -6.28 8.78
N LYS A 29 -5.61 -6.68 9.38
CA LYS A 29 -5.41 -6.60 10.82
C LYS A 29 -5.14 -5.18 11.32
N PHE A 30 -4.65 -4.28 10.46
CA PHE A 30 -4.26 -2.95 10.93
C PHE A 30 -4.58 -1.81 9.98
N ILE A 31 -4.86 -2.06 8.70
CA ILE A 31 -5.14 -1.00 7.73
C ILE A 31 -6.63 -0.71 7.69
N PRO A 32 -7.06 0.56 7.90
CA PRO A 32 -8.47 0.91 7.80
C PRO A 32 -9.00 0.66 6.40
N TYR A 33 -10.24 0.23 6.32
CA TYR A 33 -10.97 -0.05 5.07
C TYR A 33 -10.47 -1.27 4.30
N CYS A 34 -9.42 -1.94 4.75
CA CYS A 34 -8.99 -3.19 4.16
C CYS A 34 -9.69 -4.35 4.86
N LEU A 35 -10.58 -5.02 4.14
CA LEU A 35 -11.44 -6.07 4.70
C LEU A 35 -10.85 -7.45 4.53
N ASP A 36 -10.12 -7.67 3.44
CA ASP A 36 -9.50 -8.95 3.15
C ASP A 36 -8.33 -8.74 2.21
N ALA A 37 -7.38 -9.66 2.24
CA ALA A 37 -6.23 -9.63 1.35
C ALA A 37 -5.75 -11.05 1.12
N LYS A 38 -5.45 -11.39 -0.13
CA LYS A 38 -5.01 -12.74 -0.49
C LYS A 38 -3.91 -12.68 -1.54
N ILE A 39 -2.80 -13.34 -1.27
CA ILE A 39 -1.70 -13.47 -2.22
C ILE A 39 -1.92 -14.74 -3.04
N TYR A 40 -1.94 -14.60 -4.37
CA TYR A 40 -2.08 -15.73 -5.28
C TYR A 40 -0.74 -16.25 -5.75
N GLU A 41 0.22 -15.36 -5.94
CA GLU A 41 1.51 -15.72 -6.50
C GLU A 41 2.57 -14.80 -5.94
N LYS A 42 3.72 -15.36 -5.61
CA LYS A 42 4.89 -14.60 -5.18
C LYS A 42 6.10 -15.20 -5.84
N LYS A 43 6.85 -14.38 -6.59
CA LYS A 43 8.07 -14.79 -7.27
C LYS A 43 9.22 -13.89 -6.87
N GLU A 44 10.39 -14.46 -6.78
CA GLU A 44 11.62 -13.72 -6.55
C GLU A 44 12.54 -13.96 -7.74
N GLU A 45 12.91 -12.89 -8.43
CA GLU A 45 13.78 -12.95 -9.61
C GLU A 45 14.89 -11.93 -9.45
N ARG A 46 16.14 -12.36 -9.27
CA ARG A 46 17.30 -11.48 -9.13
C ARG A 46 17.02 -10.33 -8.15
N ASN A 47 16.74 -9.13 -8.68
CA ASN A 47 16.51 -7.93 -7.89
C ASN A 47 15.03 -7.55 -7.74
N LEU A 48 14.10 -8.42 -8.19
CA LEU A 48 12.67 -8.16 -8.13
C LEU A 48 11.95 -9.18 -7.28
N ILE A 49 11.01 -8.69 -6.47
CA ILE A 49 9.99 -9.52 -5.84
C ILE A 49 8.67 -9.13 -6.48
N ILE A 50 7.97 -10.09 -7.07
CA ILE A 50 6.71 -9.86 -7.76
C ILE A 50 5.60 -10.59 -7.01
N ILE A 51 4.57 -9.87 -6.61
CA ILE A 51 3.43 -10.43 -5.87
C ILE A 51 2.14 -10.11 -6.62
N ILE A 52 1.32 -11.12 -6.85
CA ILE A 52 -0.03 -10.93 -7.39
C ILE A 52 -1.01 -11.17 -6.25
N ALA A 53 -1.81 -10.18 -5.92
CA ALA A 53 -2.68 -10.24 -4.76
C ALA A 53 -4.02 -9.56 -5.00
N ASP A 54 -5.06 -10.07 -4.32
CA ASP A 54 -6.36 -9.42 -4.24
C ASP A 54 -6.45 -8.62 -2.96
N LEU A 55 -6.99 -7.42 -3.05
CA LEU A 55 -7.34 -6.61 -1.90
C LEU A 55 -8.83 -6.29 -1.97
N THR A 56 -9.53 -6.55 -0.87
CA THR A 56 -10.92 -6.15 -0.72
C THR A 56 -10.97 -4.93 0.19
N ILE A 57 -11.47 -3.84 -0.34
CA ILE A 57 -11.57 -2.59 0.39
C ILE A 57 -13.03 -2.17 0.47
N GLY A 58 -13.37 -1.43 1.50
CA GLY A 58 -14.74 -0.95 1.60
C GLY A 58 -15.07 -0.30 2.93
N LYS A 59 -16.26 0.32 2.94
CA LYS A 59 -16.82 0.94 4.12
C LYS A 59 -18.33 0.89 3.99
N GLY A 60 -19.01 0.37 5.01
CA GLY A 60 -20.46 0.23 4.99
C GLY A 60 -20.90 -0.70 3.86
N PRO A 61 -21.88 -0.30 3.05
CA PRO A 61 -22.37 -1.12 1.96
C PRO A 61 -21.46 -1.14 0.72
N PHE A 62 -20.43 -0.28 0.69
CA PHE A 62 -19.54 -0.17 -0.44
C PHE A 62 -18.34 -1.06 -0.25
N LYS A 63 -18.14 -1.99 -1.17
CA LYS A 63 -17.11 -3.02 -1.06
C LYS A 63 -16.62 -3.35 -2.46
N ALA A 64 -15.31 -3.43 -2.63
CA ALA A 64 -14.71 -3.74 -3.93
C ALA A 64 -13.46 -4.58 -3.73
N THR A 65 -13.28 -5.55 -4.63
CA THR A 65 -12.08 -6.39 -4.65
C THR A 65 -11.35 -6.13 -5.96
N TYR A 66 -10.06 -5.88 -5.87
CA TYR A 66 -9.24 -5.68 -7.07
C TYR A 66 -7.97 -6.51 -6.96
N LYS A 67 -7.49 -6.96 -8.12
CA LYS A 67 -6.26 -7.72 -8.23
C LYS A 67 -5.13 -6.78 -8.62
N SER A 68 -4.04 -6.83 -7.90
CA SER A 68 -2.91 -5.95 -8.14
C SER A 68 -1.62 -6.73 -8.40
N ASP A 69 -0.74 -6.09 -9.16
CA ASP A 69 0.62 -6.54 -9.44
C ASP A 69 1.54 -5.65 -8.61
N VAL A 70 2.24 -6.25 -7.66
CA VAL A 70 3.13 -5.54 -6.73
C VAL A 70 4.56 -5.94 -7.03
N ARG A 71 5.41 -4.99 -7.35
CA ARG A 71 6.81 -5.25 -7.68
C ARG A 71 7.76 -4.43 -6.81
N PHE A 72 8.56 -5.13 -6.04
CA PHE A 72 9.62 -4.50 -5.25
C PHE A 72 10.94 -4.64 -5.99
N ASN A 73 11.60 -3.51 -6.28
CA ASN A 73 12.91 -3.47 -6.90
C ASN A 73 13.96 -3.25 -5.82
N LYS A 74 14.80 -4.26 -5.59
CA LYS A 74 15.82 -4.23 -4.54
C LYS A 74 16.94 -3.23 -4.82
N ASP A 75 17.20 -2.92 -6.09
CA ASP A 75 18.26 -1.99 -6.47
C ASP A 75 17.87 -0.53 -6.24
N THR A 76 16.58 -0.20 -6.41
CA THR A 76 16.11 1.18 -6.27
C THR A 76 15.32 1.41 -4.99
N ASP A 77 15.06 0.36 -4.20
CA ASP A 77 14.25 0.41 -2.98
C ASP A 77 12.88 1.03 -3.23
N THR A 78 12.22 0.56 -4.28
CA THR A 78 10.90 1.05 -4.66
C THR A 78 9.92 -0.11 -4.82
N ILE A 79 8.65 0.16 -4.49
CA ILE A 79 7.56 -0.76 -4.77
C ILE A 79 6.62 -0.05 -5.74
N GLN A 80 6.27 -0.73 -6.83
CA GLN A 80 5.31 -0.24 -7.81
C GLN A 80 4.11 -1.16 -7.81
N VAL A 81 2.91 -0.60 -7.66
CA VAL A 81 1.65 -1.36 -7.64
C VAL A 81 0.78 -0.88 -8.78
N THR A 82 0.30 -1.81 -9.60
CA THR A 82 -0.64 -1.52 -10.67
C THR A 82 -1.80 -2.49 -10.58
N ASN A 83 -2.97 -2.12 -11.11
CA ASN A 83 -4.12 -3.02 -11.11
C ASN A 83 -4.05 -3.97 -12.30
N ILE A 84 -4.46 -5.22 -12.08
CA ILE A 84 -4.60 -6.20 -13.14
C ILE A 84 -6.06 -6.25 -13.59
N GLU A 85 -6.97 -6.39 -12.62
CA GLU A 85 -8.40 -6.41 -12.92
C GLU A 85 -9.19 -5.98 -11.69
N GLY A 86 -10.44 -5.58 -11.90
CA GLY A 86 -11.33 -5.17 -10.83
C GLY A 86 -12.08 -3.89 -11.20
N PRO A 87 -12.66 -3.20 -10.21
CA PRO A 87 -13.51 -2.04 -10.46
C PRO A 87 -12.75 -0.74 -10.72
N LEU A 88 -11.47 -0.82 -11.00
CA LEU A 88 -10.62 0.34 -11.25
C LEU A 88 -10.30 0.46 -12.74
N ASN A 89 -10.42 1.67 -13.30
CA ASN A 89 -9.92 1.96 -14.64
C ASN A 89 -8.40 1.99 -14.64
N HIS A 90 -7.80 2.55 -13.57
CA HIS A 90 -6.36 2.45 -13.38
C HIS A 90 -6.01 2.54 -11.90
N LEU A 91 -4.83 2.06 -11.57
CA LEU A 91 -4.18 2.21 -10.27
C LEU A 91 -2.69 2.30 -10.53
N ASP A 92 -2.07 3.36 -10.02
CA ASP A 92 -0.64 3.54 -10.06
C ASP A 92 -0.21 4.00 -8.67
N ASN A 93 0.52 3.14 -7.96
CA ASN A 93 0.91 3.38 -6.59
C ASN A 93 2.40 3.09 -6.46
N LYS A 94 3.14 4.06 -5.95
CA LYS A 94 4.59 3.93 -5.82
C LYS A 94 5.04 4.23 -4.40
N TRP A 95 5.87 3.34 -3.87
CA TRP A 95 6.52 3.48 -2.58
C TRP A 95 8.01 3.65 -2.79
N VAL A 96 8.61 4.61 -2.11
CA VAL A 96 10.06 4.81 -2.13
C VAL A 96 10.55 4.76 -0.69
N PHE A 97 11.61 3.98 -0.46
CA PHE A 97 12.19 3.79 0.88
C PHE A 97 13.59 4.39 0.89
N LEU A 98 13.83 5.31 1.81
CA LEU A 98 15.11 5.99 1.94
C LEU A 98 15.61 5.85 3.38
N GLU A 99 16.73 5.15 3.56
CA GLU A 99 17.34 5.00 4.88
C GLU A 99 17.92 6.31 5.38
N LYS A 100 17.68 6.62 6.65
CA LYS A 100 18.22 7.80 7.33
C LYS A 100 18.65 7.40 8.75
N ASP A 101 19.95 7.14 8.92
CA ASP A 101 20.49 6.67 10.19
C ASP A 101 19.78 5.40 10.66
N SER A 102 19.06 5.44 11.77
CA SER A 102 18.34 4.28 12.30
C SER A 102 16.87 4.25 11.90
N SER A 103 16.45 5.18 11.02
CA SER A 103 15.07 5.31 10.59
C SER A 103 14.96 5.15 9.08
N THR A 104 13.75 5.01 8.57
CA THR A 104 13.49 4.95 7.13
C THR A 104 12.39 5.94 6.79
N GLU A 105 12.65 6.77 5.78
CA GLU A 105 11.62 7.64 5.23
C GLU A 105 10.90 6.90 4.12
N ILE A 106 9.58 6.80 4.22
CA ILE A 106 8.77 6.29 3.12
C ILE A 106 8.08 7.44 2.41
N SER A 107 8.06 7.36 1.09
CA SER A 107 7.24 8.22 0.26
C SER A 107 6.24 7.32 -0.45
N PHE A 108 4.98 7.70 -0.43
CA PHE A 108 3.90 6.88 -0.95
C PHE A 108 3.01 7.76 -1.80
N ASP A 109 2.96 7.47 -3.11
CA ASP A 109 2.14 8.20 -4.06
C ASP A 109 1.11 7.24 -4.63
N ILE A 110 -0.12 7.71 -4.78
CA ILE A 110 -1.17 6.90 -5.39
C ILE A 110 -2.02 7.75 -6.34
N ASP A 111 -2.34 7.17 -7.49
CA ASP A 111 -3.23 7.74 -8.48
C ASP A 111 -4.15 6.61 -8.93
N PHE A 112 -5.46 6.82 -8.81
CA PHE A 112 -6.40 5.78 -9.20
C PHE A 112 -7.68 6.37 -9.77
N GLU A 113 -8.44 5.53 -10.47
CA GLU A 113 -9.76 5.89 -10.96
C GLU A 113 -10.68 4.69 -10.83
N ILE A 114 -11.82 4.91 -10.17
CA ILE A 114 -12.84 3.88 -10.00
C ILE A 114 -13.78 3.93 -11.20
N LYS A 115 -14.14 2.76 -11.73
CA LYS A 115 -15.06 2.70 -12.90
C LYS A 115 -16.41 3.32 -12.63
N ASN A 116 -16.93 3.15 -11.42
CA ASN A 116 -18.19 3.79 -11.02
C ASN A 116 -17.94 5.26 -10.75
N LYS A 117 -18.51 6.13 -11.59
CA LYS A 117 -18.27 7.58 -11.52
C LYS A 117 -18.72 8.19 -10.21
N PHE A 118 -19.84 7.74 -9.67
CA PHE A 118 -20.34 8.26 -8.38
C PHE A 118 -19.36 7.92 -7.25
N LEU A 119 -18.94 6.67 -7.16
CA LEU A 119 -17.97 6.25 -6.14
C LEU A 119 -16.64 6.99 -6.29
N ASN A 120 -16.22 7.23 -7.52
CA ASN A 120 -14.98 7.96 -7.77
C ASN A 120 -15.05 9.38 -7.21
N ILE A 121 -16.17 10.06 -7.39
CA ILE A 121 -16.37 11.41 -6.86
C ILE A 121 -16.38 11.40 -5.33
N VAL A 122 -17.12 10.45 -4.73
CA VAL A 122 -17.21 10.35 -3.26
C VAL A 122 -15.85 10.08 -2.65
N MET A 123 -15.09 9.14 -3.21
CA MET A 123 -13.77 8.79 -2.71
C MET A 123 -12.78 9.94 -2.87
N SER A 124 -12.88 10.68 -3.97
CA SER A 124 -11.95 11.80 -4.24
C SER A 124 -12.00 12.88 -3.17
N LYS A 125 -13.17 13.11 -2.58
CA LYS A 125 -13.36 14.20 -1.59
C LYS A 125 -12.63 13.96 -0.28
N SER A 126 -12.44 12.71 0.12
CA SER A 126 -11.83 12.38 1.41
C SER A 126 -10.54 11.57 1.24
N PHE A 127 -10.02 11.53 0.03
CA PHE A 127 -8.96 10.60 -0.29
C PHE A 127 -7.66 10.87 0.46
N GLN A 128 -7.24 12.14 0.53
CA GLN A 128 -6.00 12.48 1.25
C GLN A 128 -6.11 12.11 2.74
N TYR A 129 -7.26 12.38 3.35
CA TYR A 129 -7.49 12.02 4.74
C TYR A 129 -7.40 10.51 4.96
N GLY A 130 -8.00 9.73 4.05
CA GLY A 130 -7.93 8.27 4.13
C GLY A 130 -6.50 7.75 3.98
N LEU A 131 -5.74 8.35 3.06
CA LEU A 131 -4.34 7.97 2.85
C LEU A 131 -3.48 8.29 4.06
N ASP A 132 -3.69 9.45 4.69
CA ASP A 132 -2.97 9.82 5.92
C ASP A 132 -3.24 8.81 7.03
N ARG A 133 -4.47 8.33 7.15
CA ARG A 133 -4.82 7.31 8.15
C ARG A 133 -4.15 5.97 7.85
N ILE A 134 -4.03 5.61 6.57
CA ILE A 134 -3.32 4.40 6.18
C ILE A 134 -1.84 4.52 6.55
N ALA A 135 -1.22 5.67 6.28
CA ALA A 135 0.17 5.92 6.65
C ALA A 135 0.37 5.85 8.17
N ASP A 136 -0.54 6.44 8.94
CA ASP A 136 -0.52 6.36 10.40
C ASP A 136 -0.58 4.90 10.87
N SER A 137 -1.38 4.08 10.21
CA SER A 137 -1.54 2.67 10.54
C SER A 137 -0.27 1.88 10.30
N PHE A 138 0.43 2.14 9.18
CA PHE A 138 1.73 1.52 8.93
C PHE A 138 2.76 1.94 9.95
N GLN A 139 2.79 3.22 10.31
CA GLN A 139 3.73 3.74 11.30
C GLN A 139 3.50 3.10 12.67
N LYS A 140 2.24 3.03 13.08
CA LYS A 140 1.89 2.40 14.36
C LYS A 140 2.23 0.91 14.35
N ARG A 141 1.92 0.22 13.25
CA ARG A 141 2.24 -1.22 13.15
C ARG A 141 3.74 -1.47 13.22
N ALA A 142 4.53 -0.63 12.53
CA ALA A 142 5.98 -0.74 12.58
C ALA A 142 6.51 -0.52 14.01
N ASN A 143 5.97 0.47 14.71
CA ASN A 143 6.35 0.72 16.09
C ASN A 143 6.01 -0.47 16.99
N ASP A 144 4.83 -1.05 16.83
CA ASP A 144 4.38 -2.21 17.62
C ASP A 144 5.25 -3.44 17.37
N LEU A 145 5.69 -3.66 16.14
CA LEU A 145 6.46 -4.85 15.76
C LEU A 145 7.96 -4.72 15.99
N PHE A 146 8.52 -3.53 15.77
CA PHE A 146 9.97 -3.38 15.64
C PHE A 146 10.60 -2.45 16.67
N LYS A 147 9.84 -1.58 17.28
CA LYS A 147 10.38 -0.67 18.28
C LYS A 147 10.77 -1.45 19.52
N ASP A 148 11.92 -1.13 20.10
CA ASP A 148 12.44 -1.77 21.30
C ASP A 148 12.86 -3.24 21.11
N LYS A 149 13.18 -3.62 19.89
CA LYS A 149 13.64 -4.98 19.59
C LYS A 149 15.01 -4.99 18.97
#